data_936c5ad48ed8c141994c1a6f5eed73dc
#
_entry.id   936c5ad48ed8c141994c1a6f5eed73dc
#
_cell.length_a   1.000
_cell.length_b   1.000
_cell.length_c   1.000
_cell.angle_alpha   90.00
_cell.angle_beta   90.00
_cell.angle_gamma   90.00
#
_symmetry.space_group_name_H-M   'P 1'
#
loop_
_entity.id
_entity.type
_entity.pdbx_description
1 polymer ?
#
loop_
_entity_poly.entity_id
_entity_poly.type
_entity_poly.pdbx_seq_one_letter_code
_entity_poly.pdbx_strand_id
1 'polypeptide(L)'
;MSLADLFRQLSILIGLPAVLLACAGAAMIVVARDWRLGLFGYALVSLMLALLLSQIIPTDWALMQAIAGGLIAVILFLSARQLRWTPDSGQPWERRWPNLASLTSFRLLALVLAAVSFAVVRGRIAVPGLDPLFRDALLWLLMMSLLGLCLHSEPLHAGLSLLVFVGAVELLLFTLFQRRVLVGLWMGGQVLLGLAIAYLVAARGLAELAPDDGTQEGLNPDGRFYGGQP
;
A
#
# COMPACT_ATOMS: atom_id res chain seq x y z
N MET A 1 13.03 -14.07 24.80
CA MET A 1 12.47 -14.59 23.54
C MET A 1 13.26 -13.94 22.40
N SER A 2 14.03 -14.72 21.64
CA SER A 2 14.75 -14.15 20.49
C SER A 2 13.77 -13.93 19.32
N LEU A 3 14.05 -12.94 18.45
CA LEU A 3 13.27 -12.71 17.24
C LEU A 3 13.17 -13.98 16.37
N ALA A 4 14.23 -14.79 16.39
CA ALA A 4 14.27 -16.08 15.71
C ALA A 4 13.28 -17.11 16.30
N ASP A 5 13.07 -17.11 17.62
CA ASP A 5 12.11 -18.00 18.28
C ASP A 5 10.66 -17.62 17.92
N LEU A 6 10.39 -16.32 17.84
CA LEU A 6 9.10 -15.79 17.42
C LEU A 6 8.80 -16.15 15.96
N PHE A 7 9.79 -16.04 15.08
CA PHE A 7 9.66 -16.44 13.68
C PHE A 7 9.43 -17.95 13.53
N ARG A 8 10.03 -18.75 14.43
CA ARG A 8 9.86 -20.20 14.46
C ARG A 8 8.47 -20.61 14.97
N GLN A 9 7.88 -19.86 15.91
CA GLN A 9 6.50 -20.05 16.32
C GLN A 9 5.50 -19.65 15.24
N LEU A 10 5.80 -18.59 14.47
CA LEU A 10 5.01 -18.19 13.31
C LEU A 10 5.10 -19.19 12.15
N SER A 11 6.05 -20.15 12.20
CA SER A 11 6.15 -21.21 11.18
C SER A 11 4.91 -22.10 11.06
N ILE A 12 4.06 -22.13 12.09
CA ILE A 12 2.74 -22.80 12.04
C ILE A 12 1.81 -22.14 11.02
N LEU A 13 2.01 -20.85 10.73
CA LEU A 13 1.25 -20.10 9.74
C LEU A 13 1.81 -20.27 8.32
N ILE A 14 2.92 -20.99 8.15
CA ILE A 14 3.55 -21.22 6.85
C ILE A 14 2.61 -22.06 5.97
N GLY A 15 2.43 -21.62 4.73
CA GLY A 15 1.59 -22.29 3.73
C GLY A 15 0.26 -21.59 3.50
N LEU A 16 -0.81 -22.36 3.45
CA LEU A 16 -2.16 -21.87 3.13
C LEU A 16 -2.64 -20.72 4.04
N PRO A 17 -2.43 -20.75 5.38
CA PRO A 17 -2.82 -19.62 6.24
C PRO A 17 -2.08 -18.33 5.91
N ALA A 18 -0.77 -18.38 5.60
CA ALA A 18 -0.01 -17.20 5.23
C ALA A 18 -0.54 -16.56 3.95
N VAL A 19 -0.87 -17.39 2.95
CA VAL A 19 -1.46 -16.91 1.69
C VAL A 19 -2.82 -16.26 1.94
N LEU A 20 -3.70 -16.89 2.74
CA LEU A 20 -5.01 -16.33 3.05
C LEU A 20 -4.90 -14.99 3.80
N LEU A 21 -3.97 -14.88 4.75
CA LEU A 21 -3.74 -13.65 5.49
C LEU A 21 -3.15 -12.55 4.59
N ALA A 22 -2.22 -12.89 3.69
CA ALA A 22 -1.69 -11.97 2.70
C ALA A 22 -2.81 -11.48 1.76
N CYS A 23 -3.66 -12.38 1.30
CA CYS A 23 -4.82 -12.07 0.46
C CYS A 23 -5.80 -11.13 1.18
N ALA A 24 -6.10 -11.41 2.45
CA ALA A 24 -6.98 -10.58 3.27
C ALA A 24 -6.37 -9.19 3.51
N GLY A 25 -5.07 -9.11 3.80
CA GLY A 25 -4.35 -7.84 3.97
C GLY A 25 -4.38 -6.98 2.71
N ALA A 26 -4.15 -7.58 1.55
CA ALA A 26 -4.21 -6.88 0.26
C ALA A 26 -5.64 -6.38 -0.05
N ALA A 27 -6.67 -7.20 0.18
CA ALA A 27 -8.07 -6.81 0.04
C ALA A 27 -8.43 -5.67 0.99
N MET A 28 -7.91 -5.70 2.23
CA MET A 28 -8.12 -4.65 3.21
C MET A 28 -7.55 -3.31 2.76
N ILE A 29 -6.37 -3.26 2.13
CA ILE A 29 -5.79 -2.02 1.57
C ILE A 29 -6.73 -1.41 0.51
N VAL A 30 -7.35 -2.24 -0.33
CA VAL A 30 -8.24 -1.79 -1.40
C VAL A 30 -9.55 -1.24 -0.85
N VAL A 31 -10.14 -1.90 0.16
CA VAL A 31 -11.48 -1.55 0.71
C VAL A 31 -11.40 -0.48 1.78
N ALA A 32 -10.34 -0.46 2.58
CA ALA A 32 -10.22 0.45 3.71
C ALA A 32 -10.19 1.91 3.27
N ARG A 33 -11.03 2.74 3.91
CA ARG A 33 -10.96 4.21 3.80
C ARG A 33 -10.01 4.79 4.83
N ASP A 34 -9.90 4.13 5.98
CA ASP A 34 -9.04 4.55 7.07
C ASP A 34 -7.58 4.19 6.76
N TRP A 35 -6.72 5.21 6.77
CA TRP A 35 -5.29 5.04 6.57
C TRP A 35 -4.64 4.04 7.55
N ARG A 36 -5.18 3.94 8.77
CA ARG A 36 -4.69 3.00 9.80
C ARG A 36 -4.93 1.55 9.40
N LEU A 37 -6.11 1.27 8.86
CA LEU A 37 -6.45 -0.07 8.36
C LEU A 37 -5.63 -0.41 7.11
N GLY A 38 -5.39 0.56 6.23
CA GLY A 38 -4.50 0.37 5.08
C GLY A 38 -3.08 0.02 5.49
N LEU A 39 -2.51 0.73 6.47
CA LEU A 39 -1.18 0.44 7.01
C LEU A 39 -1.11 -0.91 7.72
N PHE A 40 -2.14 -1.25 8.49
CA PHE A 40 -2.22 -2.58 9.12
C PHE A 40 -2.28 -3.69 8.05
N GLY A 41 -3.07 -3.48 6.99
CA GLY A 41 -3.11 -4.39 5.83
C GLY A 41 -1.74 -4.59 5.19
N TYR A 42 -0.99 -3.49 4.98
CA TYR A 42 0.36 -3.55 4.44
C TYR A 42 1.33 -4.30 5.37
N ALA A 43 1.32 -3.99 6.67
CA ALA A 43 2.17 -4.67 7.64
C ALA A 43 1.88 -6.19 7.68
N LEU A 44 0.60 -6.56 7.60
CA LEU A 44 0.17 -7.96 7.51
C LEU A 44 0.68 -8.63 6.24
N VAL A 45 0.50 -7.99 5.08
CA VAL A 45 1.00 -8.50 3.78
C VAL A 45 2.51 -8.68 3.82
N SER A 46 3.26 -7.67 4.30
CA SER A 46 4.71 -7.71 4.39
C SER A 46 5.21 -8.85 5.27
N LEU A 47 4.57 -9.07 6.44
CA LEU A 47 4.91 -10.16 7.34
C LEU A 47 4.63 -11.52 6.69
N MET A 48 3.47 -11.67 6.04
CA MET A 48 3.10 -12.93 5.38
C MET A 48 3.99 -13.22 4.16
N LEU A 49 4.37 -12.18 3.40
CA LEU A 49 5.36 -12.32 2.32
C LEU A 49 6.71 -12.79 2.85
N ALA A 50 7.20 -12.24 3.97
CA ALA A 50 8.44 -12.68 4.58
C ALA A 50 8.36 -14.16 5.03
N LEU A 51 7.22 -14.59 5.57
CA LEU A 51 6.99 -16.00 5.92
C LEU A 51 6.95 -16.91 4.69
N LEU A 52 6.34 -16.49 3.59
CA LEU A 52 6.35 -17.24 2.33
C LEU A 52 7.76 -17.31 1.76
N LEU A 53 8.49 -16.21 1.75
CA LEU A 53 9.88 -16.15 1.28
C LEU A 53 10.83 -17.04 2.10
N SER A 54 10.56 -17.25 3.40
CA SER A 54 11.37 -18.13 4.25
C SER A 54 11.40 -19.59 3.80
N GLN A 55 10.50 -19.99 2.91
CA GLN A 55 10.51 -21.32 2.29
C GLN A 55 11.44 -21.42 1.07
N ILE A 56 11.77 -20.27 0.47
CA ILE A 56 12.58 -20.20 -0.77
C ILE A 56 14.01 -19.73 -0.46
N ILE A 57 14.15 -18.81 0.49
CA ILE A 57 15.42 -18.21 0.89
C ILE A 57 15.75 -18.52 2.35
N PRO A 58 17.03 -18.45 2.77
CA PRO A 58 17.42 -18.64 4.16
C PRO A 58 16.62 -17.73 5.12
N THR A 59 16.27 -18.25 6.29
CA THR A 59 15.42 -17.57 7.29
C THR A 59 15.95 -16.19 7.69
N ASP A 60 17.28 -16.01 7.71
CA ASP A 60 17.92 -14.73 8.05
C ASP A 60 17.53 -13.62 7.08
N TRP A 61 17.46 -13.92 5.78
CA TRP A 61 17.05 -12.98 4.74
C TRP A 61 15.54 -12.70 4.79
N ALA A 62 14.74 -13.71 5.05
CA ALA A 62 13.30 -13.54 5.24
C ALA A 62 12.99 -12.67 6.47
N LEU A 63 13.79 -12.81 7.54
CA LEU A 63 13.69 -11.95 8.72
C LEU A 63 14.05 -10.49 8.38
N MET A 64 15.12 -10.27 7.60
CA MET A 64 15.48 -8.92 7.13
C MET A 64 14.35 -8.29 6.31
N GLN A 65 13.66 -9.07 5.48
CA GLN A 65 12.49 -8.61 4.73
C GLN A 65 11.33 -8.19 5.64
N ALA A 66 11.04 -8.98 6.69
CA ALA A 66 10.03 -8.63 7.67
C ALA A 66 10.38 -7.31 8.40
N ILE A 67 11.66 -7.13 8.77
CA ILE A 67 12.14 -5.90 9.41
C ILE A 67 12.03 -4.71 8.47
N ALA A 68 12.44 -4.86 7.21
CA ALA A 68 12.34 -3.79 6.20
C ALA A 68 10.89 -3.36 5.99
N GLY A 69 9.97 -4.31 5.81
CA GLY A 69 8.54 -4.01 5.67
C GLY A 69 7.94 -3.37 6.92
N GLY A 70 8.31 -3.84 8.11
CA GLY A 70 7.93 -3.22 9.38
C GLY A 70 8.45 -1.79 9.53
N LEU A 71 9.70 -1.54 9.14
CA LEU A 71 10.30 -0.20 9.14
C LEU A 71 9.54 0.76 8.21
N ILE A 72 9.21 0.31 7.00
CA ILE A 72 8.41 1.09 6.04
C ILE A 72 7.04 1.41 6.65
N ALA A 73 6.36 0.43 7.27
CA ALA A 73 5.07 0.64 7.91
C ALA A 73 5.14 1.69 9.02
N VAL A 74 6.21 1.66 9.85
CA VAL A 74 6.45 2.64 10.92
C VAL A 74 6.72 4.04 10.33
N ILE A 75 7.55 4.16 9.31
CA ILE A 75 7.86 5.43 8.65
C ILE A 75 6.57 6.05 8.09
N LEU A 76 5.76 5.28 7.36
CA LEU A 76 4.50 5.75 6.81
C LEU A 76 3.49 6.11 7.90
N PHE A 77 3.44 5.34 8.99
CA PHE A 77 2.60 5.64 10.15
C PHE A 77 2.99 6.98 10.80
N LEU A 78 4.27 7.22 11.02
CA LEU A 78 4.76 8.47 11.61
C LEU A 78 4.47 9.65 10.68
N SER A 79 4.71 9.52 9.38
CA SER A 79 4.42 10.56 8.39
C SER A 79 2.93 10.91 8.35
N ALA A 80 2.06 9.90 8.30
CA ALA A 80 0.61 10.11 8.30
C ALA A 80 0.10 10.71 9.62
N ARG A 81 0.68 10.31 10.76
CA ARG A 81 0.30 10.84 12.08
C ARG A 81 0.72 12.29 12.28
N GLN A 82 1.92 12.68 11.83
CA GLN A 82 2.43 14.04 12.00
C GLN A 82 1.55 15.07 11.28
N LEU A 83 1.00 14.71 10.16
CA LEU A 83 0.15 15.58 9.35
C LEU A 83 -1.32 15.62 9.83
N ARG A 84 -1.65 14.89 10.92
CA ARG A 84 -3.04 14.73 11.36
C ARG A 84 -3.96 14.42 10.16
N TRP A 85 -3.52 13.49 9.33
CA TRP A 85 -4.25 13.10 8.12
C TRP A 85 -5.69 12.75 8.48
N THR A 86 -6.57 13.76 8.37
CA THR A 86 -8.00 13.59 8.45
C THR A 86 -8.52 13.60 7.02
N PRO A 87 -9.09 12.51 6.54
CA PRO A 87 -9.58 12.41 5.16
C PRO A 87 -10.65 13.44 4.80
N ASP A 88 -11.14 14.19 5.79
CA ASP A 88 -12.37 15.00 5.68
C ASP A 88 -12.26 16.42 6.24
N SER A 89 -11.07 16.94 6.55
CA SER A 89 -10.97 18.30 7.09
C SER A 89 -11.15 19.35 5.99
N GLY A 90 -12.40 19.75 5.77
CA GLY A 90 -12.70 21.11 5.37
C GLY A 90 -12.98 21.42 3.91
N GLN A 91 -13.22 20.45 3.03
CA GLN A 91 -13.81 20.82 1.74
C GLN A 91 -15.34 20.90 1.84
N PRO A 92 -15.95 22.05 1.45
CA PRO A 92 -17.40 22.17 1.41
C PRO A 92 -17.97 21.03 0.57
N TRP A 93 -18.90 20.27 1.14
CA TRP A 93 -19.54 19.09 0.53
C TRP A 93 -20.18 19.37 -0.84
N GLU A 94 -20.43 20.62 -1.16
CA GLU A 94 -21.11 21.07 -2.39
C GLU A 94 -20.27 20.93 -3.69
N ARG A 95 -18.95 20.79 -3.64
CA ARG A 95 -18.11 20.68 -4.85
C ARG A 95 -17.61 19.29 -5.17
N ARG A 96 -17.94 18.31 -4.35
CA ARG A 96 -17.50 16.95 -4.61
C ARG A 96 -18.57 16.24 -5.44
N TRP A 97 -18.37 16.20 -6.75
CA TRP A 97 -18.99 15.12 -7.53
C TRP A 97 -18.64 13.82 -6.79
N PRO A 98 -19.63 12.97 -6.45
CA PRO A 98 -19.32 11.71 -5.80
C PRO A 98 -18.46 10.91 -6.78
N ASN A 99 -17.14 10.93 -6.55
CA ASN A 99 -16.28 10.04 -7.28
C ASN A 99 -16.78 8.63 -6.97
N LEU A 100 -17.29 7.93 -7.98
CA LEU A 100 -17.84 6.58 -7.85
C LEU A 100 -16.87 5.69 -7.05
N ALA A 101 -15.56 5.92 -7.20
CA ALA A 101 -14.50 5.25 -6.43
C ALA A 101 -14.53 5.57 -4.91
N SER A 102 -15.19 6.64 -4.45
CA SER A 102 -15.32 6.96 -3.01
C SER A 102 -16.44 6.17 -2.33
N LEU A 103 -17.35 5.58 -3.09
CA LEU A 103 -18.41 4.74 -2.56
C LEU A 103 -17.84 3.39 -2.14
N THR A 104 -17.96 3.04 -0.87
CA THR A 104 -17.54 1.74 -0.33
C THR A 104 -18.17 0.58 -1.12
N SER A 105 -19.41 0.76 -1.58
CA SER A 105 -20.11 -0.21 -2.42
C SER A 105 -19.40 -0.47 -3.75
N PHE A 106 -18.85 0.58 -4.39
CA PHE A 106 -18.10 0.42 -5.63
C PHE A 106 -16.80 -0.33 -5.40
N ARG A 107 -16.07 -0.05 -4.32
CA ARG A 107 -14.83 -0.78 -3.97
C ARG A 107 -15.10 -2.25 -3.67
N LEU A 108 -16.20 -2.55 -2.96
CA LEU A 108 -16.63 -3.92 -2.71
C LEU A 108 -17.02 -4.63 -4.01
N LEU A 109 -17.74 -3.97 -4.91
CA LEU A 109 -18.07 -4.52 -6.22
C LEU A 109 -16.80 -4.82 -7.03
N ALA A 110 -15.86 -3.89 -7.06
CA ALA A 110 -14.56 -4.06 -7.72
C ALA A 110 -13.77 -5.24 -7.13
N LEU A 111 -13.79 -5.39 -5.79
CA LEU A 111 -13.17 -6.53 -5.10
C LEU A 111 -13.83 -7.86 -5.49
N VAL A 112 -15.16 -7.92 -5.52
CA VAL A 112 -15.90 -9.12 -5.93
C VAL A 112 -15.59 -9.47 -7.39
N LEU A 113 -15.59 -8.48 -8.28
CA LEU A 113 -15.24 -8.68 -9.68
C LEU A 113 -13.80 -9.19 -9.84
N ALA A 114 -12.86 -8.63 -9.08
CA ALA A 114 -11.48 -9.10 -9.05
C ALA A 114 -11.39 -10.54 -8.51
N ALA A 115 -12.14 -10.89 -7.46
CA ALA A 115 -12.16 -12.26 -6.91
C ALA A 115 -12.72 -13.26 -7.93
N VAL A 116 -13.77 -12.91 -8.66
CA VAL A 116 -14.31 -13.74 -9.73
C VAL A 116 -13.30 -13.90 -10.88
N SER A 117 -12.68 -12.80 -11.30
CA SER A 117 -11.63 -12.82 -12.34
C SER A 117 -10.44 -13.68 -11.92
N PHE A 118 -10.01 -13.56 -10.67
CA PHE A 118 -8.97 -14.42 -10.11
C PHE A 118 -9.36 -15.90 -10.14
N ALA A 119 -10.58 -16.25 -9.73
CA ALA A 119 -11.05 -17.64 -9.73
C ALA A 119 -11.04 -18.25 -11.14
N VAL A 120 -11.33 -17.47 -12.18
CA VAL A 120 -11.28 -17.90 -13.58
C VAL A 120 -9.85 -18.04 -14.09
N VAL A 121 -8.97 -17.12 -13.72
CA VAL A 121 -7.60 -16.99 -14.27
C VAL A 121 -6.64 -17.96 -13.59
N ARG A 122 -6.77 -18.19 -12.28
CA ARG A 122 -5.83 -18.99 -11.47
C ARG A 122 -5.55 -20.39 -12.04
N GLY A 123 -6.56 -21.01 -12.67
CA GLY A 123 -6.43 -22.34 -13.25
C GLY A 123 -5.82 -22.36 -14.66
N ARG A 124 -5.69 -21.19 -15.32
CA ARG A 124 -5.22 -21.09 -16.71
C ARG A 124 -3.75 -20.68 -16.82
N ILE A 125 -3.20 -20.03 -15.78
CA ILE A 125 -1.82 -19.59 -15.77
C ILE A 125 -0.98 -20.64 -15.06
N ALA A 126 -0.15 -21.36 -15.82
CA ALA A 126 0.88 -22.24 -15.28
C ALA A 126 2.22 -21.50 -15.32
N VAL A 127 2.80 -21.22 -14.16
CA VAL A 127 4.18 -20.69 -14.07
C VAL A 127 5.11 -21.87 -13.79
N PRO A 128 5.98 -22.26 -14.74
CA PRO A 128 6.89 -23.38 -14.54
C PRO A 128 7.79 -23.16 -13.31
N GLY A 129 7.91 -24.15 -12.45
CA GLY A 129 8.79 -24.10 -11.28
C GLY A 129 8.17 -23.41 -10.05
N LEU A 130 6.95 -22.89 -10.13
CA LEU A 130 6.26 -22.27 -9.00
C LEU A 130 5.23 -23.24 -8.40
N ASP A 131 5.26 -23.41 -7.08
CA ASP A 131 4.21 -24.14 -6.36
C ASP A 131 2.85 -23.46 -6.62
N PRO A 132 1.77 -24.21 -6.84
CA PRO A 132 0.43 -23.66 -7.06
C PRO A 132 -0.01 -22.66 -6.00
N LEU A 133 0.38 -22.87 -4.73
CA LEU A 133 0.05 -22.00 -3.62
C LEU A 133 0.72 -20.61 -3.76
N PHE A 134 2.01 -20.59 -4.09
CA PHE A 134 2.76 -19.35 -4.32
C PHE A 134 2.28 -18.60 -5.55
N ARG A 135 1.97 -19.33 -6.61
CA ARG A 135 1.40 -18.75 -7.83
C ARG A 135 0.08 -18.04 -7.53
N ASP A 136 -0.81 -18.69 -6.80
CA ASP A 136 -2.12 -18.13 -6.46
C ASP A 136 -1.97 -16.88 -5.57
N ALA A 137 -1.04 -16.90 -4.59
CA ALA A 137 -0.69 -15.72 -3.80
C ALA A 137 -0.16 -14.58 -4.66
N LEU A 138 0.79 -14.86 -5.54
CA LEU A 138 1.38 -13.90 -6.47
C LEU A 138 0.32 -13.22 -7.34
N LEU A 139 -0.51 -14.02 -8.01
CA LEU A 139 -1.55 -13.51 -8.91
C LEU A 139 -2.57 -12.66 -8.16
N TRP A 140 -2.96 -13.07 -6.95
CA TRP A 140 -3.87 -12.29 -6.13
C TRP A 140 -3.25 -10.96 -5.70
N LEU A 141 -2.01 -10.97 -5.18
CA LEU A 141 -1.33 -9.75 -4.74
C LEU A 141 -1.12 -8.77 -5.89
N LEU A 142 -0.70 -9.25 -7.09
CA LEU A 142 -0.57 -8.42 -8.28
C LEU A 142 -1.91 -7.79 -8.67
N MET A 143 -2.97 -8.59 -8.70
CA MET A 143 -4.28 -8.09 -9.10
C MET A 143 -4.84 -7.08 -8.09
N MET A 144 -4.71 -7.34 -6.79
CA MET A 144 -5.16 -6.42 -5.73
C MET A 144 -4.36 -5.13 -5.71
N SER A 145 -3.03 -5.20 -5.91
CA SER A 145 -2.19 -4.02 -5.95
C SER A 145 -2.50 -3.12 -7.15
N LEU A 146 -2.70 -3.70 -8.33
CA LEU A 146 -3.12 -2.95 -9.52
C LEU A 146 -4.50 -2.32 -9.34
N LEU A 147 -5.45 -3.08 -8.79
CA LEU A 147 -6.78 -2.55 -8.47
C LEU A 147 -6.68 -1.39 -7.48
N GLY A 148 -5.87 -1.52 -6.44
CA GLY A 148 -5.63 -0.45 -5.46
C GLY A 148 -5.01 0.80 -6.10
N LEU A 149 -4.04 0.65 -7.01
CA LEU A 149 -3.46 1.77 -7.75
C LEU A 149 -4.50 2.49 -8.63
N CYS A 150 -5.42 1.74 -9.25
CA CYS A 150 -6.49 2.32 -10.07
C CYS A 150 -7.58 3.03 -9.26
N LEU A 151 -7.87 2.54 -8.06
CA LEU A 151 -8.98 3.05 -7.24
C LEU A 151 -8.61 4.21 -6.33
N HIS A 152 -7.32 4.37 -5.99
CA HIS A 152 -6.88 5.36 -5.03
C HIS A 152 -6.14 6.50 -5.71
N SER A 153 -6.64 7.72 -5.55
CA SER A 153 -5.96 8.96 -5.94
C SER A 153 -5.09 9.53 -4.81
N GLU A 154 -5.25 9.03 -3.59
CA GLU A 154 -4.49 9.48 -2.43
C GLU A 154 -3.09 8.86 -2.41
N PRO A 155 -2.02 9.66 -2.19
CA PRO A 155 -0.64 9.19 -2.30
C PRO A 155 -0.32 8.08 -1.29
N LEU A 156 -0.93 8.09 -0.09
CA LEU A 156 -0.70 7.06 0.91
C LEU A 156 -1.25 5.70 0.46
N HIS A 157 -2.53 5.63 0.07
CA HIS A 157 -3.14 4.37 -0.36
C HIS A 157 -2.56 3.86 -1.69
N ALA A 158 -2.29 4.77 -2.64
CA ALA A 158 -1.60 4.42 -3.87
C ALA A 158 -0.18 3.90 -3.58
N GLY A 159 0.54 4.54 -2.66
CA GLY A 159 1.87 4.10 -2.20
C GLY A 159 1.84 2.72 -1.55
N LEU A 160 0.86 2.44 -0.68
CA LEU A 160 0.70 1.11 -0.08
C LEU A 160 0.43 0.04 -1.13
N SER A 161 -0.42 0.34 -2.11
CA SER A 161 -0.71 -0.57 -3.23
C SER A 161 0.53 -0.82 -4.09
N LEU A 162 1.34 0.22 -4.33
CA LEU A 162 2.61 0.11 -5.05
C LEU A 162 3.63 -0.76 -4.28
N LEU A 163 3.73 -0.61 -2.97
CA LEU A 163 4.60 -1.43 -2.14
C LEU A 163 4.18 -2.91 -2.15
N VAL A 164 2.87 -3.19 -2.14
CA VAL A 164 2.36 -4.57 -2.29
C VAL A 164 2.69 -5.12 -3.67
N PHE A 165 2.57 -4.31 -4.73
CA PHE A 165 2.96 -4.70 -6.09
C PHE A 165 4.43 -5.08 -6.15
N VAL A 166 5.32 -4.26 -5.59
CA VAL A 166 6.76 -4.52 -5.53
C VAL A 166 7.06 -5.78 -4.73
N GLY A 167 6.34 -6.01 -3.61
CA GLY A 167 6.46 -7.26 -2.83
C GLY A 167 5.98 -8.50 -3.60
N ALA A 168 4.94 -8.38 -4.41
CA ALA A 168 4.51 -9.49 -5.28
C ALA A 168 5.55 -9.79 -6.37
N VAL A 169 6.13 -8.78 -6.99
CA VAL A 169 7.23 -8.93 -7.97
C VAL A 169 8.47 -9.53 -7.30
N GLU A 170 8.75 -9.16 -6.06
CA GLU A 170 9.82 -9.74 -5.25
C GLU A 170 9.65 -11.25 -5.09
N LEU A 171 8.46 -11.70 -4.73
CA LEU A 171 8.15 -13.13 -4.60
C LEU A 171 8.43 -13.88 -5.91
N LEU A 172 8.05 -13.29 -7.05
CA LEU A 172 8.32 -13.85 -8.38
C LEU A 172 9.82 -13.90 -8.68
N LEU A 173 10.54 -12.80 -8.44
CA LEU A 173 11.97 -12.71 -8.75
C LEU A 173 12.79 -13.70 -7.93
N PHE A 174 12.49 -13.86 -6.64
CA PHE A 174 13.26 -14.77 -5.78
C PHE A 174 12.94 -16.25 -6.06
N THR A 175 11.79 -16.53 -6.59
CA THR A 175 11.48 -17.88 -7.07
C THR A 175 12.27 -18.22 -8.34
N LEU A 176 12.45 -17.22 -9.23
CA LEU A 176 13.18 -17.43 -10.49
C LEU A 176 14.70 -17.30 -10.33
N PHE A 177 15.15 -16.37 -9.51
CA PHE A 177 16.57 -15.99 -9.36
C PHE A 177 17.00 -16.06 -7.89
N GLN A 178 17.45 -17.21 -7.43
CA GLN A 178 17.90 -17.42 -6.05
C GLN A 178 19.29 -16.79 -5.77
N ARG A 179 19.51 -15.54 -6.16
CA ARG A 179 20.79 -14.84 -5.94
C ARG A 179 20.69 -13.91 -4.72
N ARG A 180 21.54 -14.15 -3.72
CA ARG A 180 21.59 -13.38 -2.45
C ARG A 180 21.78 -11.87 -2.65
N VAL A 181 22.62 -11.46 -3.62
CA VAL A 181 22.87 -10.03 -3.91
C VAL A 181 21.61 -9.31 -4.37
N LEU A 182 20.77 -10.00 -5.14
CA LEU A 182 19.51 -9.44 -5.63
C LEU A 182 18.54 -9.14 -4.47
N VAL A 183 18.53 -9.97 -3.44
CA VAL A 183 17.69 -9.79 -2.24
C VAL A 183 18.03 -8.48 -1.54
N GLY A 184 19.31 -8.25 -1.24
CA GLY A 184 19.74 -7.02 -0.55
C GLY A 184 19.47 -5.75 -1.35
N LEU A 185 19.71 -5.78 -2.67
CA LEU A 185 19.43 -4.65 -3.56
C LEU A 185 17.93 -4.35 -3.60
N TRP A 186 17.09 -5.38 -3.67
CA TRP A 186 15.64 -5.24 -3.71
C TRP A 186 15.07 -4.66 -2.42
N MET A 187 15.53 -5.16 -1.27
CA MET A 187 15.15 -4.62 0.05
C MET A 187 15.52 -3.14 0.18
N GLY A 188 16.75 -2.77 -0.24
CA GLY A 188 17.17 -1.36 -0.27
C GLY A 188 16.25 -0.50 -1.14
N GLY A 189 15.89 -1.01 -2.32
CA GLY A 189 14.94 -0.36 -3.23
C GLY A 189 13.55 -0.16 -2.61
N GLN A 190 13.03 -1.16 -1.90
CA GLN A 190 11.74 -1.05 -1.20
C GLN A 190 11.77 0.00 -0.08
N VAL A 191 12.84 0.07 0.71
CA VAL A 191 12.98 1.08 1.76
C VAL A 191 13.05 2.48 1.15
N LEU A 192 13.82 2.67 0.08
CA LEU A 192 13.87 3.95 -0.64
C LEU A 192 12.50 4.34 -1.22
N LEU A 193 11.77 3.38 -1.76
CA LEU A 193 10.41 3.61 -2.25
C LEU A 193 9.47 4.01 -1.10
N GLY A 194 9.56 3.34 0.05
CA GLY A 194 8.81 3.69 1.25
C GLY A 194 9.10 5.11 1.75
N LEU A 195 10.38 5.53 1.72
CA LEU A 195 10.79 6.90 2.04
C LEU A 195 10.25 7.91 1.02
N ALA A 196 10.28 7.59 -0.27
CA ALA A 196 9.73 8.47 -1.30
C ALA A 196 8.22 8.67 -1.13
N ILE A 197 7.48 7.60 -0.80
CA ILE A 197 6.05 7.68 -0.51
C ILE A 197 5.81 8.53 0.76
N ALA A 198 6.59 8.32 1.82
CA ALA A 198 6.50 9.11 3.05
C ALA A 198 6.74 10.59 2.78
N TYR A 199 7.73 10.91 1.94
CA TYR A 199 8.00 12.29 1.51
C TYR A 199 6.83 12.89 0.71
N LEU A 200 6.25 12.15 -0.24
CA LEU A 200 5.09 12.62 -1.01
C LEU A 200 3.87 12.88 -0.13
N VAL A 201 3.63 12.00 0.85
CA VAL A 201 2.57 12.19 1.84
C VAL A 201 2.82 13.45 2.66
N ALA A 202 4.06 13.66 3.13
CA ALA A 202 4.44 14.84 3.90
C ALA A 202 4.34 16.12 3.08
N ALA A 203 4.84 16.12 1.86
CA ALA A 203 4.82 17.29 0.96
C ALA A 203 3.38 17.73 0.64
N ARG A 204 2.48 16.77 0.40
CA ARG A 204 1.06 17.08 0.16
C ARG A 204 0.38 17.69 1.38
N GLY A 205 0.63 17.12 2.57
CA GLY A 205 0.04 17.65 3.79
C GLY A 205 0.54 19.06 4.12
N LEU A 206 1.80 19.39 3.82
CA LEU A 206 2.34 20.75 3.98
C LEU A 206 1.72 21.73 2.97
N ALA A 207 1.47 21.30 1.75
CA ALA A 207 0.82 22.11 0.73
C ALA A 207 -0.65 22.44 1.11
N GLU A 208 -1.33 21.53 1.79
CA GLU A 208 -2.69 21.78 2.31
C GLU A 208 -2.73 22.70 3.54
N LEU A 209 -1.61 22.80 4.28
CA LEU A 209 -1.46 23.67 5.43
C LEU A 209 -0.90 25.07 5.07
N ALA A 210 -0.36 25.25 3.86
CA ALA A 210 0.04 26.56 3.38
C ALA A 210 -1.21 27.45 3.34
N PRO A 211 -1.21 28.63 4.03
CA PRO A 211 -2.32 29.55 3.93
C PRO A 211 -2.49 29.86 2.45
N ASP A 212 -3.74 29.78 2.00
CA ASP A 212 -4.12 30.37 0.72
C ASP A 212 -3.81 31.87 0.90
N ASP A 213 -2.58 32.25 0.55
CA ASP A 213 -2.20 33.67 0.50
C ASP A 213 -3.10 34.29 -0.56
N GLY A 214 -4.28 34.67 -0.06
CA GLY A 214 -5.31 35.40 -0.78
C GLY A 214 -4.83 36.74 -1.29
N THR A 215 -3.65 36.77 -1.90
CA THR A 215 -3.20 37.82 -2.79
C THR A 215 -3.85 37.71 -4.17
N GLN A 216 -5.07 37.17 -4.21
CA GLN A 216 -6.07 37.76 -5.07
C GLN A 216 -6.71 38.93 -4.30
N GLU A 217 -5.86 39.83 -3.77
CA GLU A 217 -6.29 41.20 -3.54
C GLU A 217 -6.97 41.65 -4.82
N GLY A 218 -8.29 41.84 -4.67
CA GLY A 218 -9.21 42.20 -5.71
C GLY A 218 -8.67 43.34 -6.61
N LEU A 219 -7.93 42.95 -7.62
CA LEU A 219 -7.90 43.73 -8.84
C LEU A 219 -9.29 43.54 -9.47
N ASN A 220 -10.24 44.30 -8.92
CA ASN A 220 -11.47 44.59 -9.64
C ASN A 220 -11.03 45.13 -11.00
N PRO A 221 -11.44 44.53 -12.13
CA PRO A 221 -11.10 45.01 -13.46
C PRO A 221 -11.47 46.48 -13.67
N ASP A 222 -12.24 47.08 -12.79
CA ASP A 222 -12.68 48.50 -12.89
C ASP A 222 -11.83 49.49 -12.05
N GLY A 223 -10.74 49.06 -11.39
CA GLY A 223 -9.79 49.97 -10.72
C GLY A 223 -10.36 50.85 -9.59
N ARG A 224 -11.51 50.51 -9.00
CA ARG A 224 -12.13 51.36 -7.96
C ARG A 224 -11.79 50.82 -6.56
N PHE A 225 -10.93 51.57 -5.88
CA PHE A 225 -10.79 51.44 -4.44
C PHE A 225 -12.10 51.86 -3.76
N TYR A 226 -12.77 50.96 -3.07
CA TYR A 226 -13.79 51.33 -2.09
C TYR A 226 -13.06 51.89 -0.86
N GLY A 227 -12.76 53.18 -0.91
CA GLY A 227 -12.35 53.95 0.26
C GLY A 227 -13.50 53.98 1.26
N GLY A 228 -13.21 53.55 2.51
CA GLY A 228 -14.15 53.63 3.61
C GLY A 228 -14.63 55.07 3.84
N GLN A 229 -15.93 55.22 4.00
CA GLN A 229 -16.50 56.46 4.56
C GLN A 229 -16.49 56.40 6.08
N PRO A 230 -16.32 57.56 6.77
CA PRO A 230 -16.24 57.69 8.22
C PRO A 230 -17.54 57.40 8.94
#